data_fe37d479bdf7e22015a344ab02697022
#
_entry.id   fe37d479bdf7e22015a344ab02697022
#
_cell.length_a   1.000
_cell.length_b   1.000
_cell.length_c   1.000
_cell.angle_alpha   90.00
_cell.angle_beta   90.00
_cell.angle_gamma   90.00
#
_symmetry.space_group_name_H-M   'P 1'
#
loop_
_entity.id
_entity.type
_entity.pdbx_description
1 polymer ?
#
loop_
_entity_poly.entity_id
_entity_poly.type
_entity_poly.pdbx_seq_one_letter_code
_entity_poly.pdbx_strand_id
1 'polypeptide(L)'
;MPRVNYIPNCEYSDFLNRIPTVSWDGNVFPVTNGYRFVNREMIGSTSERTFIATIIPPGISHINTCLSTIFKHDYDLLDFFSMSLSIVVDYRVKCTGMGHANQSLVNQLPLLSNEKFRASLHARSMALVSITEHYKKLWCSIYSSEFKIQYWSRDLPQLPQDFFTNLTPEWQRNCALRSDYSRRQALVEIDVLVAQALGLTLEELLAIYRIQFPVMRQYEADTWYDQNGRIIFTPSKGLVGVGLPRTARKADLKNGFVFNVDSPDWTGGDCTDQAIGWDDVKHLQTGTVSVTFDDYTRSDEGERRTVTWQAPFIKPDREDDYKVAWAFFAQDKESA
;
A
#
# COMPACT_ATOMS: atom_id res chain seq x y z
N MET A 1 10.47 18.23 7.12
CA MET A 1 11.68 17.59 6.57
C MET A 1 11.51 16.09 6.67
N PRO A 2 11.99 15.30 5.71
CA PRO A 2 12.02 13.86 5.90
C PRO A 2 12.93 13.51 7.09
N ARG A 3 12.48 12.63 7.98
CA ARG A 3 13.33 12.11 9.05
C ARG A 3 14.32 11.14 8.43
N VAL A 4 15.60 11.38 8.60
CA VAL A 4 16.68 10.52 8.14
C VAL A 4 17.50 10.05 9.34
N ASN A 5 17.81 8.75 9.37
CA ASN A 5 18.68 8.18 10.40
C ASN A 5 20.17 8.27 10.02
N TYR A 6 20.45 8.61 8.77
CA TYR A 6 21.81 8.63 8.21
C TYR A 6 22.04 9.91 7.43
N ILE A 7 23.16 10.54 7.69
CA ILE A 7 23.69 11.66 6.91
C ILE A 7 25.07 11.28 6.35
N PRO A 8 25.43 11.75 5.14
CA PRO A 8 26.78 11.50 4.60
C PRO A 8 27.83 12.09 5.54
N ASN A 9 28.86 11.30 5.86
CA ASN A 9 30.01 11.78 6.63
C ASN A 9 31.11 12.27 5.68
N CYS A 10 30.79 13.23 4.84
CA CYS A 10 31.69 13.90 3.90
C CYS A 10 31.08 15.24 3.46
N GLU A 11 31.88 16.06 2.78
CA GLU A 11 31.36 17.26 2.14
C GLU A 11 30.31 16.91 1.09
N TYR A 12 29.33 17.80 0.92
CA TYR A 12 28.20 17.54 0.03
C TYR A 12 28.64 17.39 -1.44
N SER A 13 29.64 18.10 -1.89
CA SER A 13 30.26 17.94 -3.21
C SER A 13 30.84 16.55 -3.43
N ASP A 14 31.55 16.02 -2.42
CA ASP A 14 32.13 14.68 -2.47
C ASP A 14 31.05 13.60 -2.50
N PHE A 15 29.97 13.82 -1.77
CA PHE A 15 28.80 12.93 -1.83
C PHE A 15 28.21 12.91 -3.23
N LEU A 16 27.96 14.07 -3.85
CA LEU A 16 27.42 14.15 -5.21
C LEU A 16 28.30 13.48 -6.25
N ASN A 17 29.63 13.63 -6.14
CA ASN A 17 30.60 13.04 -7.05
C ASN A 17 30.66 11.50 -6.97
N ARG A 18 30.18 10.90 -5.86
CA ARG A 18 30.12 9.45 -5.67
C ARG A 18 28.79 8.83 -6.09
N ILE A 19 27.80 9.65 -6.45
CA ILE A 19 26.51 9.14 -6.94
C ILE A 19 26.73 8.43 -8.27
N PRO A 20 26.24 7.19 -8.45
CA PRO A 20 26.28 6.50 -9.74
C PRO A 20 25.59 7.33 -10.83
N THR A 21 26.13 7.22 -12.06
CA THR A 21 25.59 7.90 -13.23
C THR A 21 25.07 6.90 -14.25
N VAL A 22 24.13 7.34 -15.08
CA VAL A 22 23.65 6.65 -16.27
C VAL A 22 23.90 7.48 -17.50
N SER A 23 24.11 6.84 -18.65
CA SER A 23 24.28 7.50 -19.93
C SER A 23 23.18 7.03 -20.88
N TRP A 24 22.33 7.96 -21.31
CA TRP A 24 21.29 7.75 -22.31
C TRP A 24 21.32 8.84 -23.35
N ASP A 25 21.22 8.46 -24.61
CA ASP A 25 21.21 9.39 -25.75
C ASP A 25 22.38 10.39 -25.74
N GLY A 26 23.57 9.93 -25.30
CA GLY A 26 24.79 10.75 -25.20
C GLY A 26 24.85 11.69 -23.99
N ASN A 27 23.83 11.73 -23.15
CA ASN A 27 23.80 12.53 -21.93
C ASN A 27 24.10 11.65 -20.69
N VAL A 28 24.93 12.16 -19.80
CA VAL A 28 25.28 11.52 -18.53
C VAL A 28 24.68 12.31 -17.38
N PHE A 29 23.96 11.64 -16.49
CA PHE A 29 23.40 12.30 -15.32
C PHE A 29 23.36 11.37 -14.10
N PRO A 30 23.38 11.94 -12.87
CA PRO A 30 23.27 11.18 -11.63
C PRO A 30 21.94 10.43 -11.54
N VAL A 31 21.96 9.18 -11.09
CA VAL A 31 20.74 8.36 -10.94
C VAL A 31 19.71 8.99 -9.98
N THR A 32 20.16 9.83 -9.06
CA THR A 32 19.30 10.54 -8.12
C THR A 32 18.46 11.66 -8.76
N ASN A 33 18.72 12.03 -10.02
CA ASN A 33 17.96 13.06 -10.72
C ASN A 33 16.61 12.53 -11.27
N GLY A 34 16.44 11.20 -11.33
CA GLY A 34 15.21 10.55 -11.79
C GLY A 34 14.42 9.88 -10.68
N TYR A 35 13.15 9.55 -10.97
CA TYR A 35 12.39 8.60 -10.19
C TYR A 35 13.03 7.21 -10.33
N ARG A 36 13.03 6.46 -9.25
CA ARG A 36 13.67 5.14 -9.22
C ARG A 36 12.76 4.14 -8.54
N PHE A 37 12.69 2.96 -9.13
CA PHE A 37 12.21 1.79 -8.44
C PHE A 37 13.19 1.43 -7.31
N VAL A 38 12.67 1.16 -6.13
CA VAL A 38 13.49 0.73 -4.97
C VAL A 38 12.85 -0.48 -4.34
N ASN A 39 13.64 -1.51 -4.12
CA ASN A 39 13.23 -2.68 -3.34
C ASN A 39 14.10 -2.86 -2.09
N ARG A 40 13.52 -3.45 -1.06
CA ARG A 40 14.26 -3.95 0.09
C ARG A 40 15.18 -5.08 -0.38
N GLU A 41 16.48 -5.00 -0.06
CA GLU A 41 17.43 -6.02 -0.48
C GLU A 41 17.28 -7.31 0.32
N MET A 42 17.26 -7.22 1.67
CA MET A 42 17.05 -8.40 2.50
C MET A 42 15.61 -8.89 2.39
N ILE A 43 15.42 -10.13 1.96
CA ILE A 43 14.10 -10.75 1.79
C ILE A 43 13.97 -11.97 2.70
N GLY A 44 12.74 -12.21 3.18
CA GLY A 44 12.41 -13.33 4.06
C GLY A 44 11.14 -14.05 3.59
N SER A 45 11.23 -15.35 3.42
CA SER A 45 10.09 -16.18 2.99
C SER A 45 8.98 -16.32 4.04
N THR A 46 9.26 -15.96 5.30
CA THR A 46 8.33 -16.06 6.43
C THR A 46 7.55 -14.77 6.70
N SER A 47 7.82 -13.69 5.96
CA SER A 47 7.10 -12.42 6.06
C SER A 47 5.77 -12.49 5.31
N GLU A 48 4.88 -11.52 5.55
CA GLU A 48 3.63 -11.34 4.80
C GLU A 48 3.92 -11.19 3.30
N ARG A 49 4.92 -10.38 2.94
CA ARG A 49 5.45 -10.20 1.59
C ARG A 49 6.95 -10.43 1.58
N THR A 50 7.43 -11.16 0.59
CA THR A 50 8.87 -11.41 0.39
C THR A 50 9.52 -10.24 -0.35
N PHE A 51 8.92 -9.82 -1.45
CA PHE A 51 9.40 -8.72 -2.28
C PHE A 51 8.63 -7.43 -1.96
N ILE A 52 9.33 -6.47 -1.36
CA ILE A 52 8.75 -5.17 -0.98
C ILE A 52 9.45 -4.09 -1.77
N ALA A 53 8.67 -3.33 -2.54
CA ALA A 53 9.18 -2.30 -3.42
C ALA A 53 8.32 -1.03 -3.38
N THR A 54 8.92 0.07 -3.83
CA THR A 54 8.26 1.36 -4.03
C THR A 54 8.98 2.17 -5.11
N ILE A 55 8.43 3.31 -5.49
CA ILE A 55 9.13 4.34 -6.25
C ILE A 55 9.59 5.42 -5.28
N ILE A 56 10.83 5.88 -5.40
CA ILE A 56 11.33 7.05 -4.67
C ILE A 56 11.53 8.23 -5.61
N PRO A 57 11.21 9.47 -5.15
CA PRO A 57 11.37 10.67 -5.96
C PRO A 57 12.84 11.08 -6.13
N PRO A 58 13.10 12.01 -7.07
CA PRO A 58 14.44 12.59 -7.26
C PRO A 58 15.00 13.21 -5.97
N GLY A 59 16.32 13.28 -5.88
CA GLY A 59 17.04 13.89 -4.77
C GLY A 59 17.18 13.02 -3.51
N ILE A 60 16.62 11.81 -3.51
CA ILE A 60 16.69 10.88 -2.37
C ILE A 60 17.81 9.86 -2.60
N SER A 61 18.57 9.57 -1.57
CA SER A 61 19.53 8.45 -1.52
C SER A 61 19.07 7.43 -0.45
N HIS A 62 19.70 6.27 -0.47
CA HIS A 62 19.45 5.18 0.47
C HIS A 62 20.77 4.45 0.80
N ILE A 63 20.75 3.65 1.85
CA ILE A 63 21.86 2.78 2.22
C ILE A 63 21.72 1.41 1.54
N ASN A 64 22.70 0.55 1.72
CA ASN A 64 22.83 -0.78 1.10
C ASN A 64 21.76 -1.80 1.49
N THR A 65 20.83 -1.47 2.39
CA THR A 65 19.66 -2.31 2.70
C THR A 65 18.54 -2.22 1.64
N CYS A 66 18.72 -1.31 0.69
CA CYS A 66 17.83 -1.11 -0.46
C CYS A 66 18.66 -1.17 -1.75
N LEU A 67 18.03 -1.71 -2.80
CA LEU A 67 18.52 -1.63 -4.17
C LEU A 67 17.63 -0.67 -4.95
N SER A 68 18.23 0.23 -5.75
CA SER A 68 17.45 1.10 -6.64
C SER A 68 17.80 0.86 -8.11
N THR A 69 16.77 0.87 -8.94
CA THR A 69 16.86 0.75 -10.40
C THR A 69 16.26 1.98 -11.04
N ILE A 70 16.96 2.60 -11.97
CA ILE A 70 16.46 3.71 -12.77
C ILE A 70 16.07 3.20 -14.16
N PHE A 71 14.99 3.74 -14.70
CA PHE A 71 14.50 3.45 -16.04
C PHE A 71 14.66 4.68 -16.92
N LYS A 72 14.85 4.46 -18.22
CA LYS A 72 14.94 5.54 -19.20
C LYS A 72 13.61 6.29 -19.35
N HIS A 73 12.51 5.55 -19.29
CA HIS A 73 11.16 6.10 -19.46
C HIS A 73 10.31 5.84 -18.20
N ASP A 74 9.50 6.82 -17.79
CA ASP A 74 8.60 6.72 -16.65
C ASP A 74 7.56 5.60 -16.85
N TYR A 75 7.16 5.32 -18.07
CA TYR A 75 6.23 4.21 -18.38
C TYR A 75 6.86 2.84 -18.04
N ASP A 76 8.13 2.61 -18.42
CA ASP A 76 8.82 1.36 -18.10
C ASP A 76 9.00 1.20 -16.59
N LEU A 77 9.33 2.31 -15.90
CA LEU A 77 9.39 2.35 -14.43
C LEU A 77 8.06 1.90 -13.83
N LEU A 78 6.95 2.44 -14.35
CA LEU A 78 5.64 2.16 -13.77
C LEU A 78 5.12 0.77 -14.15
N ASP A 79 5.36 0.30 -15.38
CA ASP A 79 5.07 -1.06 -15.81
C ASP A 79 5.76 -2.07 -14.87
N PHE A 80 7.06 -1.86 -14.59
CA PHE A 80 7.85 -2.70 -13.69
C PHE A 80 7.36 -2.61 -12.23
N PHE A 81 7.08 -1.40 -11.76
CA PHE A 81 6.58 -1.18 -10.41
C PHE A 81 5.22 -1.83 -10.19
N SER A 82 4.27 -1.62 -11.11
CA SER A 82 2.92 -2.16 -11.02
C SER A 82 2.93 -3.68 -10.92
N MET A 83 3.72 -4.32 -11.77
CA MET A 83 3.92 -5.78 -11.74
C MET A 83 4.53 -6.23 -10.41
N SER A 84 5.51 -5.50 -9.88
CA SER A 84 6.21 -5.85 -8.65
C SER A 84 5.34 -5.81 -7.39
N LEU A 85 4.20 -5.13 -7.45
CA LEU A 85 3.23 -5.08 -6.36
C LEU A 85 2.40 -6.38 -6.23
N SER A 86 2.38 -7.23 -7.27
CA SER A 86 1.57 -8.44 -7.29
C SER A 86 2.19 -9.58 -6.47
N ILE A 87 1.30 -10.40 -5.85
CA ILE A 87 1.71 -11.66 -5.20
C ILE A 87 2.25 -12.67 -6.22
N VAL A 88 1.91 -12.57 -7.50
CA VAL A 88 2.41 -13.45 -8.55
C VAL A 88 3.92 -13.26 -8.72
N VAL A 89 4.38 -12.01 -8.77
CA VAL A 89 5.81 -11.68 -8.84
C VAL A 89 6.50 -11.95 -7.52
N ASP A 90 5.86 -11.65 -6.40
CA ASP A 90 6.37 -12.00 -5.07
C ASP A 90 6.58 -13.51 -4.92
N TYR A 91 5.63 -14.32 -5.42
CA TYR A 91 5.78 -15.79 -5.49
C TYR A 91 6.99 -16.21 -6.33
N ARG A 92 7.21 -15.59 -7.50
CA ARG A 92 8.40 -15.86 -8.32
C ARG A 92 9.69 -15.58 -7.55
N VAL A 93 9.75 -14.45 -6.84
CA VAL A 93 10.88 -14.10 -5.98
C VAL A 93 11.04 -15.12 -4.86
N LYS A 94 9.97 -15.47 -4.17
CA LYS A 94 9.95 -16.41 -3.06
C LYS A 94 10.47 -17.80 -3.46
N CYS A 95 10.12 -18.27 -4.66
CA CYS A 95 10.55 -19.55 -5.19
C CYS A 95 12.04 -19.64 -5.49
N THR A 96 12.76 -18.50 -5.55
CA THR A 96 14.21 -18.53 -5.75
C THR A 96 14.97 -19.01 -4.51
N GLY A 97 14.36 -18.95 -3.33
CA GLY A 97 14.99 -19.26 -2.04
C GLY A 97 16.13 -18.31 -1.65
N MET A 98 16.32 -17.22 -2.39
CA MET A 98 17.39 -16.24 -2.11
C MET A 98 17.06 -15.44 -0.85
N GLY A 99 18.10 -15.10 -0.08
CA GLY A 99 17.99 -14.19 1.07
C GLY A 99 18.09 -12.70 0.71
N HIS A 100 18.42 -12.39 -0.55
CA HIS A 100 18.64 -11.03 -1.03
C HIS A 100 18.00 -10.82 -2.41
N ALA A 101 17.18 -9.79 -2.54
CA ALA A 101 16.66 -9.30 -3.82
C ALA A 101 17.65 -8.31 -4.44
N ASN A 102 18.80 -8.84 -4.82
CA ASN A 102 19.89 -8.09 -5.45
C ASN A 102 19.61 -7.82 -6.94
N GLN A 103 20.52 -7.12 -7.61
CA GLN A 103 20.39 -6.77 -9.03
C GLN A 103 20.24 -8.01 -9.92
N SER A 104 20.94 -9.10 -9.63
CA SER A 104 20.85 -10.34 -10.43
C SER A 104 19.44 -10.93 -10.39
N LEU A 105 18.76 -10.90 -9.25
CA LEU A 105 17.39 -11.35 -9.12
C LEU A 105 16.41 -10.37 -9.80
N VAL A 106 16.56 -9.06 -9.55
CA VAL A 106 15.68 -8.04 -10.14
C VAL A 106 15.75 -8.05 -11.67
N ASN A 107 16.92 -8.27 -12.26
CA ASN A 107 17.11 -8.39 -13.71
C ASN A 107 16.46 -9.64 -14.32
N GLN A 108 16.05 -10.64 -13.51
CA GLN A 108 15.33 -11.82 -13.97
C GLN A 108 13.81 -11.66 -13.93
N LEU A 109 13.31 -10.57 -13.34
CA LEU A 109 11.88 -10.31 -13.31
C LEU A 109 11.45 -9.77 -14.68
N PRO A 110 10.25 -10.18 -15.17
CA PRO A 110 9.76 -9.71 -16.45
C PRO A 110 9.43 -8.21 -16.40
N LEU A 111 9.50 -7.54 -17.54
CA LEU A 111 8.88 -6.24 -17.72
C LEU A 111 7.51 -6.48 -18.38
N LEU A 112 6.44 -6.20 -17.67
CA LEU A 112 5.10 -6.40 -18.15
C LEU A 112 4.60 -5.14 -18.88
N SER A 113 4.82 -5.07 -20.18
CA SER A 113 4.29 -4.03 -21.04
C SER A 113 3.08 -4.54 -21.83
N ASN A 114 1.93 -4.66 -21.18
CA ASN A 114 0.69 -5.11 -21.79
C ASN A 114 -0.28 -3.93 -21.88
N GLU A 115 -0.49 -3.41 -23.10
CA GLU A 115 -1.32 -2.22 -23.35
C GLU A 115 -2.75 -2.40 -22.86
N LYS A 116 -3.32 -3.60 -22.95
CA LYS A 116 -4.67 -3.89 -22.51
C LYS A 116 -4.89 -3.61 -21.02
N PHE A 117 -3.90 -3.94 -20.18
CA PHE A 117 -4.02 -3.81 -18.72
C PHE A 117 -3.30 -2.58 -18.15
N ARG A 118 -2.52 -1.86 -19.00
CA ARG A 118 -1.65 -0.78 -18.55
C ARG A 118 -2.39 0.32 -17.83
N ALA A 119 -3.47 0.85 -18.40
CA ALA A 119 -4.23 1.94 -17.78
C ALA A 119 -4.78 1.54 -16.41
N SER A 120 -5.33 0.32 -16.29
CA SER A 120 -5.88 -0.21 -15.04
C SER A 120 -4.79 -0.42 -13.98
N LEU A 121 -3.62 -0.95 -14.37
CA LEU A 121 -2.46 -1.14 -13.50
C LEU A 121 -1.86 0.20 -13.06
N HIS A 122 -1.65 1.11 -14.01
CA HIS A 122 -1.03 2.41 -13.74
C HIS A 122 -1.90 3.28 -12.85
N ALA A 123 -3.22 3.34 -13.07
CA ALA A 123 -4.14 4.11 -12.24
C ALA A 123 -4.06 3.67 -10.77
N ARG A 124 -4.07 2.35 -10.51
CA ARG A 124 -4.01 1.78 -9.15
C ARG A 124 -2.63 1.95 -8.52
N SER A 125 -1.58 1.69 -9.27
CA SER A 125 -0.19 1.78 -8.77
C SER A 125 0.21 3.22 -8.47
N MET A 126 -0.16 4.16 -9.33
CA MET A 126 0.05 5.59 -9.08
C MET A 126 -0.75 6.08 -7.88
N ALA A 127 -2.00 5.64 -7.73
CA ALA A 127 -2.83 5.95 -6.57
C ALA A 127 -2.26 5.40 -5.24
N LEU A 128 -1.54 4.28 -5.30
CA LEU A 128 -0.86 3.70 -4.12
C LEU A 128 0.42 4.45 -3.74
N VAL A 129 1.21 4.94 -4.72
CA VAL A 129 2.54 5.51 -4.48
C VAL A 129 2.55 7.04 -4.37
N SER A 130 1.64 7.74 -5.06
CA SER A 130 1.65 9.22 -5.16
C SER A 130 1.10 9.93 -3.93
N ILE A 131 1.51 9.52 -2.73
CA ILE A 131 0.95 10.00 -1.45
C ILE A 131 1.36 11.41 -1.06
N THR A 132 2.39 11.99 -1.71
CA THR A 132 2.91 13.34 -1.46
C THR A 132 3.15 14.09 -2.76
N GLU A 133 3.31 15.42 -2.67
CA GLU A 133 3.61 16.31 -3.80
C GLU A 133 4.94 16.00 -4.51
N HIS A 134 5.84 15.26 -3.87
CA HIS A 134 7.09 14.83 -4.50
C HIS A 134 6.89 13.94 -5.72
N TYR A 135 5.71 13.34 -5.87
CA TYR A 135 5.33 12.51 -7.02
C TYR A 135 4.62 13.29 -8.13
N LYS A 136 4.43 14.62 -7.97
CA LYS A 136 3.69 15.45 -8.92
C LYS A 136 4.19 15.32 -10.36
N LYS A 137 5.50 15.36 -10.59
CA LYS A 137 6.08 15.24 -11.93
C LYS A 137 5.82 13.87 -12.56
N LEU A 138 6.01 12.80 -11.79
CA LEU A 138 5.72 11.43 -12.24
C LEU A 138 4.21 11.27 -12.54
N TRP A 139 3.35 11.80 -11.66
CA TRP A 139 1.91 11.77 -11.88
C TRP A 139 1.54 12.42 -13.21
N CYS A 140 1.99 13.66 -13.46
CA CYS A 140 1.69 14.39 -14.70
C CYS A 140 2.24 13.70 -15.96
N SER A 141 3.41 13.01 -15.87
CA SER A 141 4.01 12.31 -17.03
C SER A 141 3.27 11.02 -17.38
N ILE A 142 2.61 10.38 -16.40
CA ILE A 142 1.94 9.08 -16.57
C ILE A 142 0.43 9.22 -16.74
N TYR A 143 -0.16 10.32 -16.24
CA TYR A 143 -1.62 10.48 -16.28
C TYR A 143 -2.19 10.26 -17.69
N SER A 144 -3.24 9.46 -17.76
CA SER A 144 -4.07 9.24 -18.94
C SER A 144 -5.54 9.51 -18.61
N SER A 145 -6.30 10.01 -19.59
CA SER A 145 -7.76 10.13 -19.47
C SER A 145 -8.44 8.79 -19.18
N GLU A 146 -7.81 7.68 -19.55
CA GLU A 146 -8.28 6.32 -19.26
C GLU A 146 -8.31 6.00 -17.76
N PHE A 147 -7.59 6.77 -16.91
CA PHE A 147 -7.69 6.61 -15.47
C PHE A 147 -9.07 6.98 -14.95
N LYS A 148 -9.75 7.95 -15.58
CA LYS A 148 -11.08 8.42 -15.16
C LYS A 148 -12.21 7.44 -15.45
N ILE A 149 -12.01 6.54 -16.40
CA ILE A 149 -13.00 5.52 -16.76
C ILE A 149 -12.77 4.18 -16.04
N GLN A 150 -11.82 4.15 -15.10
CA GLN A 150 -11.63 2.99 -14.25
C GLN A 150 -12.72 2.93 -13.18
N TYR A 151 -12.98 1.71 -12.70
CA TYR A 151 -13.92 1.44 -11.61
C TYR A 151 -13.28 0.44 -10.64
N TRP A 152 -13.80 0.42 -9.43
CA TRP A 152 -13.55 -0.68 -8.51
C TRP A 152 -14.30 -1.93 -8.99
N SER A 153 -13.71 -3.09 -8.77
CA SER A 153 -14.39 -4.37 -9.02
C SER A 153 -15.51 -4.66 -7.99
N ARG A 154 -15.56 -3.89 -6.92
CA ARG A 154 -16.56 -3.98 -5.84
C ARG A 154 -17.29 -2.65 -5.66
N ASP A 155 -18.58 -2.72 -5.41
CA ASP A 155 -19.39 -1.60 -4.93
C ASP A 155 -19.62 -1.76 -3.42
N LEU A 156 -18.74 -1.11 -2.62
CA LEU A 156 -18.76 -1.19 -1.16
C LEU A 156 -18.59 0.20 -0.55
N PRO A 157 -19.25 0.51 0.59
CA PRO A 157 -19.13 1.81 1.26
C PRO A 157 -17.70 2.20 1.63
N GLN A 158 -16.82 1.21 1.89
CA GLN A 158 -15.42 1.39 2.22
C GLN A 158 -14.56 1.88 1.06
N LEU A 159 -15.10 1.85 -0.17
CA LEU A 159 -14.44 2.29 -1.39
C LEU A 159 -15.08 3.60 -1.88
N PRO A 160 -14.30 4.67 -2.08
CA PRO A 160 -14.83 5.88 -2.72
C PRO A 160 -15.13 5.56 -4.19
N GLN A 161 -16.41 5.39 -4.52
CA GLN A 161 -16.86 4.96 -5.86
C GLN A 161 -16.53 5.97 -6.96
N ASP A 162 -16.42 7.24 -6.60
CA ASP A 162 -16.05 8.35 -7.48
C ASP A 162 -14.54 8.60 -7.56
N PHE A 163 -13.71 7.75 -6.93
CA PHE A 163 -12.25 7.95 -6.85
C PHE A 163 -11.62 8.17 -8.22
N PHE A 164 -11.85 7.26 -9.16
CA PHE A 164 -11.23 7.31 -10.47
C PHE A 164 -11.76 8.47 -11.33
N THR A 165 -13.06 8.74 -11.30
CA THR A 165 -13.69 9.84 -12.05
C THR A 165 -13.21 11.21 -11.60
N ASN A 166 -12.78 11.35 -10.34
CA ASN A 166 -12.25 12.58 -9.75
C ASN A 166 -10.74 12.77 -9.96
N LEU A 167 -10.04 11.83 -10.62
CA LEU A 167 -8.63 11.99 -10.92
C LEU A 167 -8.41 13.13 -11.93
N THR A 168 -7.34 13.89 -11.73
CA THR A 168 -6.98 15.06 -12.54
C THR A 168 -5.58 14.91 -13.14
N PRO A 169 -5.29 15.56 -14.29
CA PRO A 169 -3.95 15.56 -14.88
C PRO A 169 -2.90 16.11 -13.92
N GLU A 170 -3.25 17.14 -13.15
CA GLU A 170 -2.41 17.70 -12.12
C GLU A 170 -2.56 16.91 -10.83
N TRP A 171 -1.43 16.56 -10.23
CA TRP A 171 -1.43 15.86 -8.95
C TRP A 171 -2.11 16.70 -7.86
N GLN A 172 -2.99 16.06 -7.14
CA GLN A 172 -3.63 16.60 -5.94
C GLN A 172 -3.60 15.53 -4.84
N ARG A 173 -3.86 15.96 -3.61
CA ARG A 173 -3.83 15.07 -2.45
C ARG A 173 -4.81 13.88 -2.57
N ASN A 174 -5.94 14.09 -3.22
CA ASN A 174 -6.97 13.06 -3.46
C ASN A 174 -6.65 12.12 -4.63
N CYS A 175 -5.58 12.34 -5.39
CA CYS A 175 -5.09 11.37 -6.38
C CYS A 175 -4.52 10.10 -5.73
N ALA A 176 -4.23 10.12 -4.43
CA ALA A 176 -3.69 8.98 -3.70
C ALA A 176 -4.75 8.30 -2.82
N LEU A 177 -4.75 6.98 -2.82
CA LEU A 177 -5.54 6.16 -1.91
C LEU A 177 -5.05 6.32 -0.47
N ARG A 178 -5.94 6.65 0.45
CA ARG A 178 -5.59 7.00 1.83
C ARG A 178 -6.28 6.15 2.90
N SER A 179 -7.34 5.41 2.58
CA SER A 179 -7.92 4.43 3.48
C SER A 179 -7.22 3.08 3.32
N ASP A 180 -7.13 2.34 4.40
CA ASP A 180 -6.46 1.02 4.40
C ASP A 180 -7.17 0.04 3.47
N TYR A 181 -8.51 0.08 3.47
CA TYR A 181 -9.33 -0.80 2.65
C TYR A 181 -9.16 -0.52 1.15
N SER A 182 -9.18 0.76 0.73
CA SER A 182 -8.99 1.10 -0.69
C SER A 182 -7.59 0.73 -1.20
N ARG A 183 -6.57 0.88 -0.36
CA ARG A 183 -5.21 0.42 -0.66
C ARG A 183 -5.11 -1.09 -0.79
N ARG A 184 -5.78 -1.82 0.13
CA ARG A 184 -5.88 -3.28 0.05
C ARG A 184 -6.60 -3.70 -1.23
N GLN A 185 -7.73 -3.08 -1.57
CA GLN A 185 -8.51 -3.41 -2.77
C GLN A 185 -7.70 -3.16 -4.05
N ALA A 186 -6.98 -2.05 -4.13
CA ALA A 186 -6.10 -1.78 -5.27
C ALA A 186 -5.03 -2.88 -5.45
N LEU A 187 -4.45 -3.39 -4.35
CA LEU A 187 -3.49 -4.49 -4.41
C LEU A 187 -4.14 -5.81 -4.84
N VAL A 188 -5.36 -6.12 -4.39
CA VAL A 188 -6.14 -7.28 -4.85
C VAL A 188 -6.37 -7.22 -6.35
N GLU A 189 -6.77 -6.05 -6.85
CA GLU A 189 -7.03 -5.85 -8.28
C GLU A 189 -5.75 -5.89 -9.12
N ILE A 190 -4.64 -5.37 -8.60
CA ILE A 190 -3.31 -5.52 -9.23
C ILE A 190 -2.90 -6.99 -9.32
N ASP A 191 -3.13 -7.79 -8.26
CA ASP A 191 -2.83 -9.22 -8.29
C ASP A 191 -3.57 -9.93 -9.44
N VAL A 192 -4.85 -9.61 -9.61
CA VAL A 192 -5.69 -10.18 -10.69
C VAL A 192 -5.24 -9.70 -12.06
N LEU A 193 -5.03 -8.40 -12.23
CA LEU A 193 -4.59 -7.80 -13.51
C LEU A 193 -3.25 -8.38 -13.97
N VAL A 194 -2.29 -8.51 -13.05
CA VAL A 194 -0.97 -9.11 -13.36
C VAL A 194 -1.11 -10.59 -13.66
N ALA A 195 -1.93 -11.34 -12.91
CA ALA A 195 -2.17 -12.76 -13.19
C ALA A 195 -2.78 -12.96 -14.60
N GLN A 196 -3.79 -12.16 -14.96
CA GLN A 196 -4.41 -12.22 -16.29
C GLN A 196 -3.43 -11.79 -17.39
N ALA A 197 -2.63 -10.77 -17.16
CA ALA A 197 -1.65 -10.30 -18.13
C ALA A 197 -0.51 -11.30 -18.39
N LEU A 198 -0.19 -12.12 -17.39
CA LEU A 198 0.78 -13.21 -17.49
C LEU A 198 0.14 -14.53 -18.00
N GLY A 199 -1.16 -14.55 -18.26
CA GLY A 199 -1.88 -15.73 -18.78
C GLY A 199 -2.18 -16.80 -17.73
N LEU A 200 -2.11 -16.48 -16.43
CA LEU A 200 -2.53 -17.39 -15.37
C LEU A 200 -4.06 -17.55 -15.37
N THR A 201 -4.50 -18.63 -14.80
CA THR A 201 -5.91 -18.88 -14.46
C THR A 201 -6.23 -18.37 -13.06
N LEU A 202 -7.52 -18.18 -12.76
CA LEU A 202 -7.97 -17.81 -11.41
C LEU A 202 -7.55 -18.86 -10.37
N GLU A 203 -7.64 -20.14 -10.71
CA GLU A 203 -7.28 -21.25 -9.80
C GLU A 203 -5.78 -21.22 -9.46
N GLU A 204 -4.93 -20.88 -10.42
CA GLU A 204 -3.49 -20.72 -10.18
C GLU A 204 -3.21 -19.53 -9.25
N LEU A 205 -3.88 -18.39 -9.44
CA LEU A 205 -3.76 -17.24 -8.53
C LEU A 205 -4.21 -17.61 -7.10
N LEU A 206 -5.37 -18.29 -6.98
CA LEU A 206 -5.87 -18.76 -5.68
C LEU A 206 -4.92 -19.76 -5.03
N ALA A 207 -4.34 -20.68 -5.82
CA ALA A 207 -3.35 -21.65 -5.32
C ALA A 207 -2.07 -20.97 -4.81
N ILE A 208 -1.57 -19.95 -5.54
CA ILE A 208 -0.43 -19.13 -5.12
C ILE A 208 -0.74 -18.47 -3.76
N TYR A 209 -1.88 -17.81 -3.63
CA TYR A 209 -2.29 -17.14 -2.39
C TYR A 209 -2.42 -18.13 -1.22
N ARG A 210 -3.15 -19.24 -1.42
CA ARG A 210 -3.43 -20.24 -0.38
C ARG A 210 -2.17 -20.90 0.17
N ILE A 211 -1.23 -21.23 -0.73
CA ILE A 211 -0.08 -22.07 -0.40
C ILE A 211 1.11 -21.23 0.01
N GLN A 212 1.37 -20.13 -0.70
CA GLN A 212 2.62 -19.41 -0.56
C GLN A 212 2.56 -18.21 0.40
N PHE A 213 1.35 -17.76 0.77
CA PHE A 213 1.18 -16.58 1.61
C PHE A 213 0.42 -16.85 2.93
N PRO A 214 0.87 -17.83 3.77
CA PRO A 214 0.16 -18.19 5.00
C PRO A 214 0.11 -17.04 6.01
N VAL A 215 1.15 -16.20 6.09
CA VAL A 215 1.20 -15.04 7.01
C VAL A 215 0.22 -13.96 6.55
N MET A 216 0.16 -13.66 5.25
CA MET A 216 -0.83 -12.74 4.69
C MET A 216 -2.25 -13.22 4.97
N ARG A 217 -2.52 -14.51 4.75
CA ARG A 217 -3.82 -15.12 5.05
C ARG A 217 -4.18 -15.00 6.53
N GLN A 218 -3.21 -15.21 7.42
CA GLN A 218 -3.43 -15.07 8.85
C GLN A 218 -3.81 -13.64 9.24
N TYR A 219 -3.18 -12.63 8.64
CA TYR A 219 -3.52 -11.23 8.90
C TYR A 219 -4.88 -10.86 8.29
N GLU A 220 -5.13 -11.24 7.05
CA GLU A 220 -6.41 -11.00 6.37
C GLU A 220 -7.60 -11.67 7.11
N ALA A 221 -7.38 -12.86 7.66
CA ALA A 221 -8.42 -13.61 8.38
C ALA A 221 -8.96 -12.89 9.64
N ASP A 222 -8.23 -11.92 10.17
CA ASP A 222 -8.62 -11.21 11.39
C ASP A 222 -8.29 -9.71 11.36
N THR A 223 -8.29 -9.12 10.17
CA THR A 223 -8.25 -7.67 10.01
C THR A 223 -9.64 -7.14 9.68
N TRP A 224 -10.10 -6.18 10.46
CA TRP A 224 -11.42 -5.60 10.39
C TRP A 224 -11.36 -4.12 10.08
N TYR A 225 -12.31 -3.66 9.28
CA TYR A 225 -12.38 -2.29 8.79
C TYR A 225 -13.71 -1.64 9.19
N ASP A 226 -13.66 -0.34 9.41
CA ASP A 226 -14.84 0.50 9.61
C ASP A 226 -15.52 0.89 8.29
N GLN A 227 -16.62 1.62 8.36
CA GLN A 227 -17.37 2.07 7.17
C GLN A 227 -16.58 3.04 6.28
N ASN A 228 -15.53 3.68 6.80
CA ASN A 228 -14.64 4.57 6.05
C ASN A 228 -13.39 3.86 5.50
N GLY A 229 -13.32 2.54 5.64
CA GLY A 229 -12.20 1.72 5.18
C GLY A 229 -10.93 1.85 6.01
N ARG A 230 -11.01 2.27 7.27
CA ARG A 230 -9.89 2.30 8.21
C ARG A 230 -9.81 1.00 8.99
N ILE A 231 -8.60 0.52 9.25
CA ILE A 231 -8.42 -0.63 10.15
C ILE A 231 -8.85 -0.24 11.56
N ILE A 232 -9.85 -0.96 12.12
CA ILE A 232 -10.20 -0.89 13.54
C ILE A 232 -9.48 -1.97 14.33
N PHE A 233 -9.24 -3.12 13.74
CA PHE A 233 -8.48 -4.19 14.37
C PHE A 233 -7.66 -4.99 13.35
N THR A 234 -6.44 -5.34 13.74
CA THR A 234 -5.57 -6.29 13.04
C THR A 234 -4.73 -7.08 14.06
N PRO A 235 -4.43 -8.36 13.81
CA PRO A 235 -3.55 -9.15 14.70
C PRO A 235 -2.09 -8.69 14.65
N SER A 236 -1.71 -7.93 13.63
CA SER A 236 -0.40 -7.29 13.55
C SER A 236 -0.27 -6.18 14.61
N LYS A 237 0.90 -6.06 15.23
CA LYS A 237 1.19 -4.94 16.13
C LYS A 237 1.36 -3.67 15.27
N GLY A 238 0.29 -2.88 15.20
CA GLY A 238 0.29 -1.60 14.50
C GLY A 238 0.99 -0.50 15.29
N LEU A 239 1.20 0.62 14.61
CA LEU A 239 1.56 1.88 15.24
C LEU A 239 0.39 2.42 16.07
N VAL A 240 0.68 3.29 17.03
CA VAL A 240 -0.34 3.99 17.82
C VAL A 240 -1.33 4.68 16.89
N GLY A 241 -2.62 4.49 17.14
CA GLY A 241 -3.71 5.03 16.32
C GLY A 241 -4.05 4.22 15.05
N VAL A 242 -3.42 3.06 14.87
CA VAL A 242 -3.81 2.07 13.85
C VAL A 242 -4.56 0.93 14.53
N GLY A 243 -5.88 1.08 14.65
CA GLY A 243 -6.76 0.09 15.29
C GLY A 243 -6.68 0.05 16.82
N LEU A 244 -7.55 -0.76 17.38
CA LEU A 244 -7.63 -1.06 18.80
C LEU A 244 -6.78 -2.30 19.15
N PRO A 245 -6.31 -2.44 20.39
CA PRO A 245 -5.79 -3.73 20.87
C PRO A 245 -6.94 -4.76 20.92
N ARG A 246 -6.63 -6.06 20.85
CA ARG A 246 -7.66 -7.11 20.95
C ARG A 246 -8.47 -6.97 22.23
N THR A 247 -7.80 -6.90 23.36
CA THR A 247 -8.40 -6.69 24.68
C THR A 247 -7.98 -5.35 25.25
N ALA A 248 -8.85 -4.76 26.05
CA ALA A 248 -8.61 -3.50 26.73
C ALA A 248 -7.32 -3.54 27.58
N ARG A 249 -6.50 -2.50 27.48
CA ARG A 249 -5.22 -2.40 28.20
C ARG A 249 -5.23 -1.23 29.17
N LYS A 250 -5.20 -1.49 30.46
CA LYS A 250 -5.12 -0.44 31.50
C LYS A 250 -3.87 0.45 31.36
N ALA A 251 -2.81 -0.04 30.74
CA ALA A 251 -1.61 0.75 30.47
C ALA A 251 -1.89 1.92 29.50
N ASP A 252 -2.85 1.78 28.59
CA ASP A 252 -3.18 2.85 27.64
C ASP A 252 -3.75 4.07 28.38
N LEU A 253 -4.61 3.86 29.41
CA LEU A 253 -5.10 4.96 30.25
C LEU A 253 -3.97 5.70 30.97
N LYS A 254 -2.99 4.95 31.50
CA LYS A 254 -1.81 5.54 32.16
C LYS A 254 -0.95 6.36 31.18
N ASN A 255 -0.99 6.01 29.88
CA ASN A 255 -0.30 6.72 28.81
C ASN A 255 -1.16 7.87 28.20
N GLY A 256 -2.24 8.26 28.87
CA GLY A 256 -3.07 9.41 28.46
C GLY A 256 -4.05 9.11 27.34
N PHE A 257 -4.31 7.83 27.00
CA PHE A 257 -5.34 7.48 26.04
C PHE A 257 -6.72 7.68 26.65
N VAL A 258 -7.62 8.29 25.89
CA VAL A 258 -9.03 8.46 26.23
C VAL A 258 -9.86 7.77 25.17
N PHE A 259 -10.76 6.89 25.62
CA PHE A 259 -11.67 6.14 24.75
C PHE A 259 -13.07 6.71 24.86
N ASN A 260 -13.83 6.61 23.77
CA ASN A 260 -15.26 6.93 23.77
C ASN A 260 -15.99 6.00 22.79
N VAL A 261 -17.17 5.54 23.20
CA VAL A 261 -18.11 4.77 22.37
C VAL A 261 -19.44 5.51 22.36
N ASP A 262 -19.85 5.92 21.18
CA ASP A 262 -21.15 6.55 20.93
C ASP A 262 -21.98 5.63 20.02
N SER A 263 -22.68 4.71 20.66
CA SER A 263 -23.49 3.69 19.98
C SER A 263 -24.65 3.24 20.89
N PRO A 264 -25.87 3.08 20.36
CA PRO A 264 -26.97 2.47 21.11
C PRO A 264 -26.73 1.00 21.46
N ASP A 265 -25.81 0.34 20.75
CA ASP A 265 -25.44 -1.07 20.98
C ASP A 265 -24.41 -1.22 22.10
N TRP A 266 -23.87 -0.10 22.61
CA TRP A 266 -22.86 -0.12 23.67
C TRP A 266 -23.48 -0.37 25.03
N THR A 267 -23.04 -1.42 25.71
CA THR A 267 -23.53 -1.82 27.04
C THR A 267 -22.52 -1.63 28.16
N GLY A 268 -21.30 -1.13 27.84
CA GLY A 268 -20.20 -0.98 28.78
C GLY A 268 -20.30 0.22 29.73
N GLY A 269 -21.36 1.06 29.61
CA GLY A 269 -21.57 2.23 30.44
C GLY A 269 -20.68 3.43 30.06
N ASP A 270 -20.38 4.29 31.01
CA ASP A 270 -19.52 5.48 30.82
C ASP A 270 -18.09 5.05 30.47
N CYS A 271 -17.55 5.63 29.42
CA CYS A 271 -16.18 5.38 28.96
C CYS A 271 -15.11 6.17 29.74
N THR A 272 -15.49 7.03 30.70
CA THR A 272 -14.55 7.79 31.53
C THR A 272 -13.66 6.81 32.30
N ASP A 273 -12.34 6.97 32.11
CA ASP A 273 -11.32 6.11 32.73
C ASP A 273 -11.45 4.59 32.41
N GLN A 274 -12.14 4.26 31.30
CA GLN A 274 -12.27 2.90 30.83
C GLN A 274 -11.40 2.66 29.60
N ALA A 275 -10.52 1.64 29.65
CA ALA A 275 -9.81 1.17 28.46
C ALA A 275 -10.73 0.27 27.63
N ILE A 276 -10.68 0.43 26.31
CA ILE A 276 -11.53 -0.31 25.36
C ILE A 276 -10.64 -1.06 24.37
N GLY A 277 -10.98 -2.32 24.11
CA GLY A 277 -10.37 -3.16 23.10
C GLY A 277 -11.35 -3.55 22.01
N TRP A 278 -10.84 -4.23 20.99
CA TRP A 278 -11.65 -4.74 19.87
C TRP A 278 -12.77 -5.68 20.34
N ASP A 279 -12.46 -6.58 21.27
CA ASP A 279 -13.43 -7.55 21.77
C ASP A 279 -14.66 -6.90 22.43
N ASP A 280 -14.49 -5.68 22.96
CA ASP A 280 -15.56 -4.93 23.61
C ASP A 280 -16.53 -4.28 22.61
N VAL A 281 -16.07 -3.97 21.38
CA VAL A 281 -16.82 -3.16 20.40
C VAL A 281 -17.16 -3.87 19.09
N LYS A 282 -16.61 -5.05 18.84
CA LYS A 282 -16.77 -5.79 17.56
C LYS A 282 -18.21 -6.11 17.17
N HIS A 283 -19.14 -6.09 18.12
CA HIS A 283 -20.57 -6.39 17.93
C HIS A 283 -21.40 -5.19 17.53
N LEU A 284 -20.85 -3.97 17.58
CA LEU A 284 -21.60 -2.75 17.27
C LEU A 284 -22.09 -2.74 15.82
N GLN A 285 -23.38 -2.47 15.63
CA GLN A 285 -24.01 -2.36 14.31
C GLN A 285 -24.09 -0.92 13.84
N THR A 286 -24.08 0.04 14.76
CA THR A 286 -24.18 1.48 14.47
C THR A 286 -23.33 2.29 15.44
N GLY A 287 -23.14 3.58 15.12
CA GLY A 287 -22.40 4.50 15.97
C GLY A 287 -20.90 4.52 15.74
N THR A 288 -20.17 5.06 16.69
CA THR A 288 -18.74 5.29 16.56
C THR A 288 -17.94 4.84 17.78
N VAL A 289 -16.70 4.47 17.54
CA VAL A 289 -15.67 4.23 18.56
C VAL A 289 -14.54 5.21 18.30
N SER A 290 -14.06 5.91 19.32
CA SER A 290 -12.92 6.82 19.15
C SER A 290 -11.88 6.65 20.24
N VAL A 291 -10.64 6.96 19.88
CA VAL A 291 -9.51 7.01 20.78
C VAL A 291 -8.75 8.32 20.60
N THR A 292 -8.46 9.01 21.69
CA THR A 292 -7.67 10.25 21.72
C THR A 292 -6.36 9.98 22.45
N PHE A 293 -5.23 10.36 21.85
CA PHE A 293 -3.88 10.14 22.38
C PHE A 293 -2.94 11.25 21.91
N ASP A 294 -1.75 11.32 22.50
CA ASP A 294 -0.70 12.24 22.07
C ASP A 294 0.14 11.61 20.96
N ASP A 295 0.12 12.23 19.78
CA ASP A 295 0.82 11.79 18.58
C ASP A 295 2.16 12.54 18.44
N TYR A 296 3.26 11.86 18.69
CA TYR A 296 4.62 12.39 18.57
C TYR A 296 5.23 12.17 17.19
N THR A 297 4.46 11.71 16.20
CA THR A 297 4.98 11.46 14.84
C THR A 297 5.23 12.74 14.06
N ARG A 298 4.61 13.86 14.45
CA ARG A 298 4.69 15.15 13.76
C ARG A 298 5.53 16.18 14.48
N SER A 299 5.54 16.15 15.81
CA SER A 299 6.33 17.07 16.63
C SER A 299 6.84 16.35 17.88
N ASP A 300 7.97 16.81 18.43
CA ASP A 300 8.55 16.24 19.65
C ASP A 300 7.75 16.62 20.91
N GLU A 301 6.93 17.68 20.82
CA GLU A 301 6.03 18.13 21.89
C GLU A 301 4.75 17.29 22.00
N GLY A 302 4.45 16.51 20.94
CA GLY A 302 3.21 15.77 20.80
C GLY A 302 2.05 16.66 20.34
N GLU A 303 1.11 16.07 19.62
CA GLU A 303 -0.14 16.71 19.19
C GLU A 303 -1.30 15.84 19.65
N ARG A 304 -2.28 16.40 20.34
CA ARG A 304 -3.48 15.66 20.77
C ARG A 304 -4.29 15.27 19.53
N ARG A 305 -4.46 13.98 19.28
CA ARG A 305 -5.12 13.44 18.10
C ARG A 305 -6.24 12.48 18.47
N THR A 306 -7.38 12.61 17.78
CA THR A 306 -8.50 11.67 17.88
C THR A 306 -8.62 10.87 16.59
N VAL A 307 -8.72 9.56 16.72
CA VAL A 307 -9.07 8.63 15.64
C VAL A 307 -10.44 8.06 15.93
N THR A 308 -11.33 8.12 14.94
CA THR A 308 -12.72 7.64 15.07
C THR A 308 -13.00 6.58 14.02
N TRP A 309 -13.61 5.49 14.42
CA TRP A 309 -14.10 4.40 13.57
C TRP A 309 -15.62 4.32 13.61
N GLN A 310 -16.23 4.08 12.47
CA GLN A 310 -17.68 4.00 12.31
C GLN A 310 -18.14 2.56 12.09
N ALA A 311 -19.04 2.08 12.95
CA ALA A 311 -19.71 0.78 12.80
C ALA A 311 -20.74 0.80 11.65
N PRO A 312 -21.14 -0.36 11.09
CA PRO A 312 -20.68 -1.70 11.43
C PRO A 312 -19.27 -2.00 10.89
N PHE A 313 -18.61 -2.96 11.50
CA PHE A 313 -17.26 -3.35 11.07
C PHE A 313 -17.31 -4.55 10.15
N ILE A 314 -16.48 -4.54 9.11
CA ILE A 314 -16.43 -5.61 8.11
C ILE A 314 -15.08 -6.32 8.11
N LYS A 315 -15.12 -7.59 7.77
CA LYS A 315 -13.95 -8.41 7.48
C LYS A 315 -14.02 -8.87 6.03
N PRO A 316 -13.07 -8.47 5.16
CA PRO A 316 -13.07 -8.89 3.76
C PRO A 316 -12.65 -10.35 3.61
N ASP A 317 -13.04 -10.97 2.50
CA ASP A 317 -12.55 -12.25 2.04
C ASP A 317 -11.74 -12.04 0.76
N ARG A 318 -10.41 -12.23 0.82
CA ARG A 318 -9.53 -11.98 -0.32
C ARG A 318 -9.77 -12.97 -1.46
N GLU A 319 -10.14 -14.22 -1.18
CA GLU A 319 -10.42 -15.17 -2.23
C GLU A 319 -11.71 -14.84 -2.99
N ASP A 320 -12.72 -14.35 -2.28
CA ASP A 320 -13.93 -13.84 -2.89
C ASP A 320 -13.66 -12.55 -3.68
N ASP A 321 -12.84 -11.66 -3.15
CA ASP A 321 -12.41 -10.45 -3.85
C ASP A 321 -11.65 -10.78 -5.15
N TYR A 322 -10.78 -11.81 -5.15
CA TYR A 322 -10.12 -12.28 -6.37
C TYR A 322 -11.12 -12.78 -7.41
N LYS A 323 -12.14 -13.56 -7.01
CA LYS A 323 -13.15 -14.07 -7.93
C LYS A 323 -13.94 -12.93 -8.59
N VAL A 324 -14.36 -11.96 -7.78
CA VAL A 324 -15.12 -10.80 -8.27
C VAL A 324 -14.26 -9.94 -9.18
N ALA A 325 -13.04 -9.60 -8.78
CA ALA A 325 -12.12 -8.82 -9.60
C ALA A 325 -11.74 -9.57 -10.89
N TRP A 326 -11.57 -10.90 -10.82
CA TRP A 326 -11.30 -11.70 -12.00
C TRP A 326 -12.41 -11.62 -13.04
N ALA A 327 -13.65 -11.80 -12.60
CA ALA A 327 -14.82 -11.70 -13.48
C ALA A 327 -14.98 -10.27 -14.05
N PHE A 328 -14.73 -9.26 -13.23
CA PHE A 328 -14.81 -7.85 -13.63
C PHE A 328 -13.84 -7.53 -14.76
N PHE A 329 -12.53 -7.83 -14.61
CA PHE A 329 -11.51 -7.52 -15.62
C PHE A 329 -11.50 -8.51 -16.81
N ALA A 330 -12.21 -9.65 -16.71
CA ALA A 330 -12.37 -10.56 -17.85
C ALA A 330 -13.46 -10.08 -18.84
N GLN A 331 -14.47 -9.35 -18.36
CA GLN A 331 -15.58 -8.85 -19.21
C GLN A 331 -15.12 -7.83 -20.25
N ASP A 332 -14.05 -7.08 -19.98
CA ASP A 332 -13.43 -6.19 -20.98
C ASP A 332 -12.83 -6.94 -22.19
N LYS A 333 -12.90 -8.28 -22.20
CA LYS A 333 -12.41 -9.11 -23.33
C LYS A 333 -13.37 -9.17 -24.53
N GLU A 334 -14.67 -8.88 -24.34
CA GLU A 334 -15.68 -9.07 -25.39
C GLU A 334 -16.07 -7.77 -26.11
N SER A 335 -15.57 -6.60 -25.65
CA SER A 335 -15.95 -5.30 -26.19
C SER A 335 -14.85 -4.57 -27.00
N ALA A 336 -13.72 -5.25 -27.30
CA ALA A 336 -12.60 -4.66 -28.04
C ALA A 336 -12.39 -5.31 -29.42
#